data_a7e405c16b032e4b308209b3d17a0d25
#
_entry.id   a7e405c16b032e4b308209b3d17a0d25
#
_cell.length_a   1.000
_cell.length_b   1.000
_cell.length_c   1.000
_cell.angle_alpha   90.00
_cell.angle_beta   90.00
_cell.angle_gamma   90.00
#
_symmetry.space_group_name_H-M   'P 1'
#
loop_
_entity.id
_entity.type
_entity.pdbx_description
1 polymer ?
#
loop_
_entity_poly.entity_id
_entity_poly.type
_entity_poly.pdbx_seq_one_letter_code
_entity_poly.pdbx_strand_id
1 'polypeptide(L)'
;MGGFVFSGCSSLTLATIKCASVGDWFYNLTSIKEVILGDEVTSIGNSAFYGCSGLTSVIIPNSVTSIGENAFFNTRLKSVTIGTGVLSIGKKAFSYNKTTGHTDGENPIKVIWLTNTPPTGYKNVDGIMNYVSNDSYANLARKEVYPFLSSLFEVNGVKYVPVSPSKRTCDVIDCIYDETTENVNIGERVSYKGVDMTVKNVKCYTFYDNTFIRKANLSFNGALEDCAFQNCSGITTVSLGEKITSIGEYAFFGCSSLPTIVIPQTVTSIGNCAFSRCSTLSKIVIPQAVMSIGHYAFQGCTKLTNVNIADSHNDNTTLSLGCNGSLPLFADCPLEEVYIGRNISYSTSSSYGYSPFYRNTTLKTVTITDKETEISTNEFYGCTSLQNVTIGDGVTTIGDRAFSGCSSLDYFACGSHVTNIGQEAFSDCTAMTKFISHATVPPVCRSQALDDISKWICTLQVPENSINLYKVADQWKDFFFVESTGINNLENGKKEVLEVVKNYNLKGQPLVHPHKGVNIIKGKKILVK
;
A
#
# COMPACT_ATOMS: atom_id res chain seq x y z
N MET A 1 -0.30 -7.57 51.58
CA MET A 1 1.05 -8.01 51.15
C MET A 1 1.90 -6.75 50.98
N GLY A 2 3.21 -6.83 51.27
CA GLY A 2 4.13 -5.69 51.06
C GLY A 2 4.31 -5.35 49.59
N GLY A 3 4.88 -4.17 49.29
CA GLY A 3 5.18 -3.74 47.93
C GLY A 3 6.26 -4.59 47.24
N PHE A 4 6.28 -4.62 45.92
CA PHE A 4 7.31 -5.24 45.08
C PHE A 4 7.52 -6.76 45.28
N VAL A 5 6.48 -7.50 45.62
CA VAL A 5 6.53 -8.92 46.03
C VAL A 5 7.26 -9.81 44.99
N PHE A 6 7.11 -9.55 43.70
CA PHE A 6 7.73 -10.33 42.62
C PHE A 6 8.92 -9.62 41.99
N SER A 7 9.47 -8.60 42.62
CA SER A 7 10.65 -7.90 42.15
C SER A 7 11.82 -8.89 41.97
N GLY A 8 12.44 -8.89 40.77
CA GLY A 8 13.54 -9.81 40.45
C GLY A 8 13.13 -11.23 40.04
N CYS A 9 11.84 -11.56 39.98
CA CYS A 9 11.37 -12.87 39.50
C CYS A 9 11.45 -12.95 37.97
N SER A 10 12.68 -12.94 37.40
CA SER A 10 12.94 -12.84 35.95
C SER A 10 12.42 -14.01 35.09
N SER A 11 12.00 -15.11 35.72
CA SER A 11 11.39 -16.27 35.04
C SER A 11 9.86 -16.29 35.11
N LEU A 12 9.22 -15.32 35.78
CA LEU A 12 7.76 -15.25 35.89
C LEU A 12 7.17 -14.63 34.63
N THR A 13 6.48 -15.44 33.85
CA THR A 13 5.89 -15.01 32.55
C THR A 13 4.37 -14.93 32.55
N LEU A 14 3.71 -15.65 33.50
CA LEU A 14 2.24 -15.70 33.64
C LEU A 14 1.86 -15.53 35.12
N ALA A 15 0.85 -14.71 35.40
CA ALA A 15 0.25 -14.60 36.73
C ALA A 15 -1.28 -14.67 36.64
N THR A 16 -1.89 -15.53 37.48
CA THR A 16 -3.33 -15.54 37.71
C THR A 16 -3.63 -14.93 39.06
N ILE A 17 -4.43 -13.88 39.10
CA ILE A 17 -4.73 -13.10 40.29
C ILE A 17 -6.19 -13.32 40.71
N LYS A 18 -6.40 -13.84 41.92
CA LYS A 18 -7.72 -14.16 42.50
C LYS A 18 -7.91 -13.52 43.86
N CYS A 19 -7.54 -12.26 44.02
CA CYS A 19 -7.71 -11.51 45.26
C CYS A 19 -8.36 -10.17 44.98
N ALA A 20 -9.03 -9.59 45.97
CA ALA A 20 -9.84 -8.39 45.79
C ALA A 20 -9.04 -7.16 45.33
N SER A 21 -7.78 -7.03 45.71
CA SER A 21 -6.96 -5.87 45.34
C SER A 21 -5.57 -6.29 44.90
N VAL A 22 -5.13 -5.74 43.77
CA VAL A 22 -3.77 -5.93 43.20
C VAL A 22 -2.93 -4.73 43.62
N GLY A 23 -1.90 -4.97 44.47
CA GLY A 23 -0.90 -3.95 44.83
C GLY A 23 0.21 -3.81 43.79
N ASP A 24 1.26 -3.08 44.11
CA ASP A 24 2.46 -2.84 43.30
C ASP A 24 3.41 -4.07 43.21
N TRP A 25 2.86 -5.26 43.26
CA TRP A 25 3.60 -6.53 43.37
C TRP A 25 4.46 -6.84 42.15
N PHE A 26 4.03 -6.41 40.96
CA PHE A 26 4.68 -6.71 39.69
C PHE A 26 5.53 -5.54 39.18
N TYR A 27 5.81 -4.55 39.99
CA TYR A 27 6.56 -3.36 39.62
C TYR A 27 7.89 -3.71 38.92
N ASN A 28 8.10 -3.18 37.68
CA ASN A 28 9.27 -3.44 36.80
C ASN A 28 9.53 -4.92 36.51
N LEU A 29 8.53 -5.79 36.56
CA LEU A 29 8.66 -7.18 36.17
C LEU A 29 8.57 -7.30 34.65
N THR A 30 9.71 -7.14 33.98
CA THR A 30 9.79 -7.11 32.49
C THR A 30 9.54 -8.47 31.84
N SER A 31 9.65 -9.57 32.59
CA SER A 31 9.44 -10.94 32.12
C SER A 31 7.97 -11.32 32.00
N ILE A 32 7.05 -10.62 32.70
CA ILE A 32 5.61 -10.98 32.68
C ILE A 32 5.02 -10.69 31.30
N LYS A 33 4.46 -11.72 30.67
CA LYS A 33 3.85 -11.63 29.34
C LYS A 33 2.32 -11.64 29.42
N GLU A 34 1.77 -12.34 30.39
CA GLU A 34 0.34 -12.54 30.54
C GLU A 34 -0.10 -12.35 31.98
N VAL A 35 -1.21 -11.66 32.19
CA VAL A 35 -1.88 -11.48 33.48
C VAL A 35 -3.35 -11.81 33.32
N ILE A 36 -3.81 -12.80 34.08
CA ILE A 36 -5.21 -13.19 34.17
C ILE A 36 -5.77 -12.61 35.46
N LEU A 37 -6.67 -11.64 35.36
CA LEU A 37 -7.41 -11.06 36.48
C LEU A 37 -8.72 -11.81 36.66
N GLY A 38 -8.88 -12.54 37.78
CA GLY A 38 -10.13 -13.24 38.09
C GLY A 38 -11.26 -12.30 38.50
N ASP A 39 -12.49 -12.81 38.50
CA ASP A 39 -13.68 -12.03 38.87
C ASP A 39 -13.71 -11.61 40.36
N GLU A 40 -12.77 -12.11 41.15
CA GLU A 40 -12.57 -11.69 42.54
C GLU A 40 -11.84 -10.34 42.64
N VAL A 41 -11.19 -9.89 41.56
CA VAL A 41 -10.43 -8.63 41.57
C VAL A 41 -11.40 -7.45 41.47
N THR A 42 -11.42 -6.62 42.51
CA THR A 42 -12.28 -5.43 42.58
C THR A 42 -11.52 -4.13 42.40
N SER A 43 -10.18 -4.15 42.56
CA SER A 43 -9.34 -2.97 42.36
C SER A 43 -7.94 -3.32 41.87
N ILE A 44 -7.39 -2.47 40.99
CA ILE A 44 -5.99 -2.48 40.56
C ILE A 44 -5.34 -1.25 41.19
N GLY A 45 -4.36 -1.45 42.03
CA GLY A 45 -3.72 -0.39 42.81
C GLY A 45 -2.75 0.45 42.00
N ASN A 46 -2.20 1.47 42.66
CA ASN A 46 -1.19 2.34 42.05
C ASN A 46 0.05 1.52 41.66
N SER A 47 0.58 1.77 40.46
CA SER A 47 1.80 1.15 39.93
C SER A 47 1.78 -0.39 39.89
N ALA A 48 0.62 -1.04 39.94
CA ALA A 48 0.48 -2.50 40.04
C ALA A 48 1.31 -3.27 39.02
N PHE A 49 1.33 -2.80 37.78
CA PHE A 49 2.08 -3.36 36.63
C PHE A 49 3.01 -2.33 35.99
N TYR A 50 3.46 -1.35 36.77
CA TYR A 50 4.39 -0.33 36.29
C TYR A 50 5.65 -0.98 35.69
N GLY A 51 6.03 -0.61 34.45
CA GLY A 51 7.25 -1.09 33.80
C GLY A 51 7.23 -2.56 33.38
N CYS A 52 6.08 -3.23 33.39
CA CYS A 52 5.91 -4.61 32.90
C CYS A 52 5.99 -4.62 31.37
N SER A 53 7.19 -4.43 30.82
CA SER A 53 7.38 -4.25 29.37
C SER A 53 7.17 -5.53 28.54
N GLY A 54 7.03 -6.70 29.17
CA GLY A 54 6.62 -7.94 28.51
C GLY A 54 5.12 -8.04 28.25
N LEU A 55 4.29 -7.25 28.98
CA LEU A 55 2.83 -7.32 28.91
C LEU A 55 2.30 -6.55 27.70
N THR A 56 1.65 -7.27 26.76
CA THR A 56 1.16 -6.71 25.50
C THR A 56 -0.35 -6.55 25.42
N SER A 57 -1.10 -7.28 26.26
CA SER A 57 -2.55 -7.13 26.38
C SER A 57 -3.01 -7.41 27.79
N VAL A 58 -4.16 -6.84 28.17
CA VAL A 58 -4.82 -7.15 29.45
C VAL A 58 -6.33 -6.99 29.32
N ILE A 59 -7.07 -7.89 29.98
CA ILE A 59 -8.51 -7.79 30.14
C ILE A 59 -8.79 -7.40 31.60
N ILE A 60 -9.43 -6.27 31.78
CA ILE A 60 -9.90 -5.80 33.08
C ILE A 60 -11.32 -6.36 33.29
N PRO A 61 -11.56 -7.27 34.23
CA PRO A 61 -12.87 -7.89 34.42
C PRO A 61 -13.94 -6.91 34.89
N ASN A 62 -15.20 -7.32 34.78
CA ASN A 62 -16.34 -6.49 35.15
C ASN A 62 -16.43 -6.23 36.66
N SER A 63 -15.75 -7.02 37.47
CA SER A 63 -15.66 -6.85 38.94
C SER A 63 -14.78 -5.68 39.36
N VAL A 64 -13.85 -5.25 38.53
CA VAL A 64 -12.94 -4.14 38.86
C VAL A 64 -13.68 -2.81 38.82
N THR A 65 -13.61 -2.07 39.89
CA THR A 65 -14.25 -0.75 40.05
C THR A 65 -13.26 0.42 39.92
N SER A 66 -11.97 0.18 40.16
CA SER A 66 -10.94 1.23 40.09
C SER A 66 -9.60 0.72 39.57
N ILE A 67 -8.96 1.58 38.79
CA ILE A 67 -7.59 1.39 38.29
C ILE A 67 -6.76 2.57 38.80
N GLY A 68 -5.66 2.26 39.50
CA GLY A 68 -4.84 3.24 40.19
C GLY A 68 -3.94 4.07 39.31
N GLU A 69 -3.27 5.06 39.89
CA GLU A 69 -2.28 5.91 39.24
C GLU A 69 -1.09 5.07 38.75
N ASN A 70 -0.62 5.32 37.52
CA ASN A 70 0.49 4.60 36.87
C ASN A 70 0.32 3.06 36.82
N ALA A 71 -0.88 2.52 36.96
CA ALA A 71 -1.10 1.07 37.13
C ALA A 71 -0.45 0.23 36.02
N PHE A 72 -0.49 0.68 34.77
CA PHE A 72 0.14 0.05 33.61
C PHE A 72 1.11 1.02 32.91
N PHE A 73 1.66 1.99 33.64
CA PHE A 73 2.59 2.95 33.05
C PHE A 73 3.85 2.24 32.56
N ASN A 74 4.31 2.63 31.36
CA ASN A 74 5.52 2.08 30.73
C ASN A 74 5.48 0.56 30.47
N THR A 75 4.29 0.01 30.27
CA THR A 75 4.08 -1.32 29.68
C THR A 75 4.18 -1.23 28.16
N ARG A 76 4.19 -2.38 27.46
CA ARG A 76 4.08 -2.44 25.99
C ARG A 76 2.68 -2.90 25.54
N LEU A 77 1.66 -2.48 26.28
CA LEU A 77 0.28 -2.81 25.94
C LEU A 77 -0.08 -2.32 24.54
N LYS A 78 -0.53 -3.25 23.70
CA LYS A 78 -1.10 -2.99 22.37
C LYS A 78 -2.62 -2.93 22.43
N SER A 79 -3.21 -3.68 23.37
CA SER A 79 -4.66 -3.62 23.62
C SER A 79 -5.00 -3.74 25.10
N VAL A 80 -6.09 -3.08 25.50
CA VAL A 80 -6.72 -3.24 26.80
C VAL A 80 -8.24 -3.31 26.65
N THR A 81 -8.86 -4.32 27.25
CA THR A 81 -10.33 -4.40 27.35
C THR A 81 -10.73 -3.97 28.74
N ILE A 82 -11.58 -2.97 28.87
CA ILE A 82 -12.02 -2.39 30.14
C ILE A 82 -13.46 -2.82 30.43
N GLY A 83 -13.61 -3.61 31.49
CA GLY A 83 -14.90 -4.16 31.94
C GLY A 83 -15.92 -3.11 32.36
N THR A 84 -17.18 -3.53 32.43
CA THR A 84 -18.33 -2.65 32.71
C THR A 84 -18.36 -2.06 34.11
N GLY A 85 -17.62 -2.66 35.08
CA GLY A 85 -17.59 -2.22 36.45
C GLY A 85 -16.64 -1.06 36.75
N VAL A 86 -15.75 -0.70 35.82
CA VAL A 86 -14.74 0.34 36.09
C VAL A 86 -15.40 1.71 36.22
N LEU A 87 -15.27 2.31 37.39
CA LEU A 87 -15.83 3.62 37.73
C LEU A 87 -14.77 4.73 37.74
N SER A 88 -13.49 4.39 37.94
CA SER A 88 -12.41 5.37 38.00
C SER A 88 -11.09 4.85 37.44
N ILE A 89 -10.33 5.75 36.77
CA ILE A 89 -9.00 5.49 36.24
C ILE A 89 -8.05 6.59 36.70
N GLY A 90 -6.98 6.19 37.35
CA GLY A 90 -5.96 7.06 37.90
C GLY A 90 -5.11 7.75 36.82
N LYS A 91 -4.39 8.80 37.25
CA LYS A 91 -3.52 9.55 36.36
C LYS A 91 -2.43 8.65 35.74
N LYS A 92 -2.19 8.79 34.45
CA LYS A 92 -1.17 8.02 33.70
C LYS A 92 -1.32 6.50 33.80
N ALA A 93 -2.52 5.98 34.06
CA ALA A 93 -2.73 4.55 34.30
C ALA A 93 -2.23 3.69 33.14
N PHE A 94 -2.37 4.16 31.89
CA PHE A 94 -1.94 3.46 30.68
C PHE A 94 -0.95 4.29 29.84
N SER A 95 -0.31 5.30 30.40
CA SER A 95 0.60 6.16 29.68
C SER A 95 1.99 5.55 29.51
N TYR A 96 2.72 6.06 28.54
CA TYR A 96 4.07 5.65 28.19
C TYR A 96 5.08 6.78 28.41
N ASN A 97 6.33 6.45 28.74
CA ASN A 97 7.38 7.45 28.96
C ASN A 97 8.01 7.89 27.65
N LYS A 98 7.75 9.12 27.20
CA LYS A 98 8.25 9.73 25.95
C LYS A 98 9.79 9.87 25.87
N THR A 99 10.51 9.70 26.97
CA THR A 99 11.99 9.89 27.01
C THR A 99 12.78 8.76 26.39
N THR A 100 12.14 7.66 25.95
CA THR A 100 12.80 6.49 25.36
C THR A 100 12.85 6.53 23.82
N GLY A 101 12.60 7.69 23.19
CA GLY A 101 12.81 7.88 21.74
C GLY A 101 11.65 7.43 20.83
N HIS A 102 10.51 7.06 21.42
CA HIS A 102 9.30 6.80 20.62
C HIS A 102 8.46 8.08 20.49
N THR A 103 8.10 8.44 19.27
CA THR A 103 7.22 9.59 18.99
C THR A 103 5.75 9.22 19.26
N ASP A 104 4.93 10.21 19.57
CA ASP A 104 3.48 10.04 19.71
C ASP A 104 2.95 9.44 18.39
N GLY A 105 2.37 8.25 18.45
CA GLY A 105 1.85 7.53 17.29
C GLY A 105 2.56 6.22 16.93
N GLU A 106 3.76 5.94 17.50
CA GLU A 106 4.50 4.70 17.19
C GLU A 106 4.05 3.46 17.99
N ASN A 107 3.30 3.62 19.10
CA ASN A 107 2.73 2.52 19.87
C ASN A 107 1.33 2.86 20.38
N PRO A 108 0.32 2.86 19.50
CA PRO A 108 -1.05 3.12 19.93
C PRO A 108 -1.59 1.96 20.77
N ILE A 109 -2.16 2.28 21.92
CA ILE A 109 -2.94 1.31 22.70
C ILE A 109 -4.35 1.27 22.13
N LYS A 110 -4.80 0.08 21.72
CA LYS A 110 -6.20 -0.17 21.38
C LYS A 110 -6.99 -0.32 22.68
N VAL A 111 -8.00 0.52 22.90
CA VAL A 111 -8.84 0.49 24.10
C VAL A 111 -10.24 0.03 23.75
N ILE A 112 -10.68 -1.06 24.35
CA ILE A 112 -12.02 -1.62 24.19
C ILE A 112 -12.82 -1.36 25.45
N TRP A 113 -13.79 -0.46 25.36
CA TRP A 113 -14.65 -0.09 26.47
C TRP A 113 -15.94 -0.91 26.47
N LEU A 114 -16.11 -1.82 27.44
CA LEU A 114 -17.34 -2.59 27.56
C LEU A 114 -18.46 -1.82 28.28
N THR A 115 -18.13 -0.72 28.97
CA THR A 115 -19.09 0.12 29.70
C THR A 115 -19.77 1.13 28.79
N ASN A 116 -21.04 1.42 29.06
CA ASN A 116 -21.85 2.42 28.35
C ASN A 116 -21.64 3.85 28.86
N THR A 117 -21.03 4.01 30.03
CA THR A 117 -20.75 5.31 30.65
C THR A 117 -19.25 5.46 30.88
N PRO A 118 -18.64 6.59 30.51
CA PRO A 118 -17.22 6.81 30.75
C PRO A 118 -16.92 6.81 32.28
N PRO A 119 -15.92 6.05 32.75
CA PRO A 119 -15.47 6.16 34.12
C PRO A 119 -14.80 7.51 34.37
N THR A 120 -14.74 7.94 35.63
CA THR A 120 -13.95 9.12 36.01
C THR A 120 -12.49 8.90 35.64
N GLY A 121 -11.88 9.89 34.99
CA GLY A 121 -10.48 9.76 34.52
C GLY A 121 -10.29 8.94 33.25
N TYR A 122 -11.32 8.63 32.47
CA TYR A 122 -11.19 7.91 31.21
C TYR A 122 -10.18 8.57 30.24
N LYS A 123 -9.97 9.88 30.34
CA LYS A 123 -8.94 10.63 29.58
C LYS A 123 -7.49 10.28 29.97
N ASN A 124 -7.28 9.53 31.04
CA ASN A 124 -5.96 9.04 31.46
C ASN A 124 -5.53 7.78 30.69
N VAL A 125 -6.31 7.36 29.70
CA VAL A 125 -6.00 6.27 28.81
C VAL A 125 -5.55 6.88 27.48
N ASP A 126 -4.25 6.81 27.21
CA ASP A 126 -3.66 7.27 25.95
C ASP A 126 -3.81 6.15 24.91
N GLY A 127 -4.88 6.19 24.13
CA GLY A 127 -5.13 5.22 23.07
C GLY A 127 -5.44 5.91 21.75
N ILE A 128 -4.89 5.40 20.65
CA ILE A 128 -5.18 5.93 19.32
C ILE A 128 -6.54 5.45 18.83
N MET A 129 -6.92 4.21 19.13
CA MET A 129 -8.19 3.64 18.75
C MET A 129 -8.99 3.19 19.97
N ASN A 130 -10.17 3.76 20.12
CA ASN A 130 -11.10 3.45 21.20
C ASN A 130 -12.37 2.82 20.63
N TYR A 131 -12.64 1.57 20.96
CA TYR A 131 -13.90 0.91 20.66
C TYR A 131 -14.87 1.12 21.81
N VAL A 132 -15.98 1.78 21.54
CA VAL A 132 -16.97 2.18 22.57
C VAL A 132 -18.35 1.65 22.25
N SER A 133 -19.17 1.41 23.27
CA SER A 133 -20.54 0.92 23.10
C SER A 133 -21.55 2.03 22.73
N ASN A 134 -21.20 3.29 22.97
CA ASN A 134 -22.06 4.44 22.62
C ASN A 134 -21.25 5.75 22.50
N ASP A 135 -21.93 6.86 22.13
CA ASP A 135 -21.32 8.16 21.92
C ASP A 135 -20.96 8.94 23.19
N SER A 136 -21.17 8.38 24.40
CA SER A 136 -20.82 9.05 25.66
C SER A 136 -19.32 9.36 25.80
N TYR A 137 -18.48 8.71 24.99
CA TYR A 137 -17.03 8.93 24.93
C TYR A 137 -16.61 9.93 23.86
N ALA A 138 -17.39 11.00 23.66
CA ALA A 138 -17.21 11.96 22.55
C ALA A 138 -15.80 12.58 22.44
N ASN A 139 -15.06 12.64 23.54
CA ASN A 139 -13.73 13.28 23.60
C ASN A 139 -12.55 12.30 23.42
N LEU A 140 -12.78 11.04 23.06
CA LEU A 140 -11.70 10.11 22.73
C LEU A 140 -11.14 10.43 21.34
N ALA A 141 -9.82 10.32 21.14
CA ALA A 141 -9.11 10.78 19.97
C ALA A 141 -9.58 10.08 18.68
N ARG A 142 -9.70 8.76 18.68
CA ARG A 142 -10.32 7.95 17.62
C ARG A 142 -11.26 6.96 18.29
N LYS A 143 -12.51 6.91 17.83
CA LYS A 143 -13.50 6.00 18.42
C LYS A 143 -14.28 5.25 17.33
N GLU A 144 -14.57 3.99 17.62
CA GLU A 144 -15.50 3.16 16.89
C GLU A 144 -16.68 2.83 17.80
N VAL A 145 -17.92 3.04 17.32
CA VAL A 145 -19.14 2.81 18.11
C VAL A 145 -19.74 1.46 17.76
N TYR A 146 -19.82 0.59 18.77
CA TYR A 146 -20.41 -0.74 18.65
C TYR A 146 -21.48 -0.96 19.71
N PRO A 147 -22.76 -1.04 19.33
CA PRO A 147 -23.84 -1.23 20.30
C PRO A 147 -23.79 -2.57 21.04
N PHE A 148 -22.96 -3.51 20.58
CA PHE A 148 -22.87 -4.86 21.11
C PHE A 148 -21.47 -5.23 21.62
N LEU A 149 -20.64 -4.28 22.02
CA LEU A 149 -19.28 -4.57 22.54
C LEU A 149 -19.29 -5.49 23.76
N SER A 150 -20.33 -5.45 24.59
CA SER A 150 -20.53 -6.39 25.70
C SER A 150 -20.69 -7.85 25.26
N SER A 151 -20.95 -8.08 23.97
CA SER A 151 -21.08 -9.41 23.36
C SER A 151 -19.82 -9.83 22.58
N LEU A 152 -18.68 -9.18 22.82
CA LEU A 152 -17.40 -9.55 22.24
C LEU A 152 -17.10 -11.04 22.48
N PHE A 153 -16.63 -11.74 21.46
CA PHE A 153 -16.27 -13.15 21.54
C PHE A 153 -14.95 -13.43 20.80
N GLU A 154 -14.33 -14.54 21.16
CA GLU A 154 -13.06 -14.97 20.57
C GLU A 154 -13.20 -16.32 19.90
N VAL A 155 -12.58 -16.47 18.73
CA VAL A 155 -12.44 -17.73 18.01
C VAL A 155 -11.03 -17.81 17.42
N ASN A 156 -10.30 -18.87 17.78
CA ASN A 156 -8.93 -19.11 17.30
C ASN A 156 -7.98 -17.90 17.47
N GLY A 157 -7.99 -17.26 18.64
CA GLY A 157 -7.14 -16.13 18.95
C GLY A 157 -7.54 -14.80 18.28
N VAL A 158 -8.65 -14.76 17.56
CA VAL A 158 -9.19 -13.55 16.92
C VAL A 158 -10.46 -13.12 17.65
N LYS A 159 -10.57 -11.83 17.97
CA LYS A 159 -11.71 -11.25 18.68
C LYS A 159 -12.67 -10.59 17.72
N TYR A 160 -13.92 -10.91 17.88
CA TYR A 160 -15.04 -10.46 17.04
C TYR A 160 -16.07 -9.69 17.84
N VAL A 161 -16.69 -8.70 17.24
CA VAL A 161 -17.82 -7.97 17.80
C VAL A 161 -19.04 -8.06 16.87
N PRO A 162 -20.22 -8.44 17.39
CA PRO A 162 -21.45 -8.36 16.61
C PRO A 162 -21.74 -6.92 16.18
N VAL A 163 -22.09 -6.73 14.91
CA VAL A 163 -22.49 -5.41 14.36
C VAL A 163 -24.00 -5.36 14.18
N SER A 164 -24.60 -6.42 13.65
CA SER A 164 -26.03 -6.54 13.49
C SER A 164 -26.52 -7.95 13.79
N PRO A 165 -27.12 -8.18 14.97
CA PRO A 165 -27.66 -9.50 15.33
C PRO A 165 -28.74 -9.98 14.36
N SER A 166 -29.61 -9.10 13.88
CA SER A 166 -30.70 -9.46 12.94
C SER A 166 -30.16 -9.89 11.58
N LYS A 167 -29.06 -9.30 11.10
CA LYS A 167 -28.35 -9.67 9.85
C LYS A 167 -27.27 -10.73 10.08
N ARG A 168 -27.02 -11.12 11.35
CA ARG A 168 -25.93 -12.01 11.76
C ARG A 168 -24.59 -11.60 11.17
N THR A 169 -24.16 -10.35 11.45
CA THR A 169 -22.88 -9.81 10.99
C THR A 169 -21.99 -9.43 12.16
N CYS A 170 -20.68 -9.58 11.98
CA CYS A 170 -19.65 -9.17 12.94
C CYS A 170 -18.46 -8.55 12.24
N ASP A 171 -17.67 -7.80 13.00
CA ASP A 171 -16.36 -7.28 12.60
C ASP A 171 -15.27 -7.95 13.44
N VAL A 172 -14.06 -8.03 12.86
CA VAL A 172 -12.83 -8.44 13.56
C VAL A 172 -12.22 -7.17 14.15
N ILE A 173 -11.97 -7.16 15.46
CA ILE A 173 -11.48 -5.94 16.14
C ILE A 173 -10.15 -6.13 16.85
N ASP A 174 -9.72 -7.37 17.15
CA ASP A 174 -8.50 -7.62 17.90
C ASP A 174 -8.01 -9.06 17.71
N CYS A 175 -6.79 -9.35 18.21
CA CYS A 175 -6.23 -10.71 18.25
C CYS A 175 -5.38 -10.91 19.51
N ILE A 176 -4.97 -12.15 19.76
CA ILE A 176 -3.93 -12.49 20.72
C ILE A 176 -2.56 -12.13 20.12
N TYR A 177 -1.64 -11.57 20.94
CA TYR A 177 -0.30 -11.13 20.55
C TYR A 177 0.79 -12.05 21.10
N ASP A 178 0.81 -13.31 20.65
CA ASP A 178 1.81 -14.28 21.04
C ASP A 178 2.19 -15.20 19.86
N GLU A 179 3.07 -16.15 20.12
CA GLU A 179 3.54 -17.13 19.12
C GLU A 179 2.43 -18.08 18.63
N THR A 180 1.28 -18.17 19.30
CA THR A 180 0.13 -18.99 18.84
C THR A 180 -0.61 -18.35 17.68
N THR A 181 -0.41 -17.04 17.42
CA THR A 181 -1.04 -16.29 16.34
C THR A 181 -0.23 -16.28 15.03
N GLU A 182 0.68 -17.25 14.82
CA GLU A 182 1.49 -17.33 13.61
C GLU A 182 0.65 -17.40 12.32
N ASN A 183 -0.53 -18.05 12.37
CA ASN A 183 -1.43 -18.23 11.24
C ASN A 183 -2.81 -17.63 11.52
N VAL A 184 -3.10 -16.50 10.88
CA VAL A 184 -4.41 -15.84 10.99
C VAL A 184 -5.31 -16.29 9.84
N ASN A 185 -6.50 -16.83 10.17
CA ASN A 185 -7.51 -17.22 9.21
C ASN A 185 -8.83 -16.51 9.51
N ILE A 186 -9.23 -15.59 8.65
CA ILE A 186 -10.51 -14.89 8.74
C ILE A 186 -11.35 -15.26 7.53
N GLY A 187 -12.34 -16.14 7.76
CA GLY A 187 -13.28 -16.59 6.73
C GLY A 187 -14.41 -15.59 6.49
N GLU A 188 -15.25 -15.88 5.50
CA GLU A 188 -16.50 -15.14 5.27
C GLU A 188 -17.46 -15.23 6.45
N ARG A 189 -17.36 -16.32 7.20
CA ARG A 189 -18.22 -16.62 8.34
C ARG A 189 -17.40 -17.09 9.54
N VAL A 190 -17.90 -16.79 10.71
CA VAL A 190 -17.41 -17.31 11.98
C VAL A 190 -18.59 -17.87 12.76
N SER A 191 -18.39 -19.03 13.38
CA SER A 191 -19.41 -19.67 14.23
C SER A 191 -19.04 -19.50 15.70
N TYR A 192 -19.99 -19.02 16.50
CA TYR A 192 -19.83 -18.90 17.94
C TYR A 192 -21.11 -19.36 18.65
N LYS A 193 -20.98 -20.32 19.57
CA LYS A 193 -22.11 -20.93 20.30
C LYS A 193 -23.26 -21.39 19.40
N GLY A 194 -22.92 -21.97 18.22
CA GLY A 194 -23.90 -22.46 17.26
C GLY A 194 -24.55 -21.38 16.38
N VAL A 195 -24.13 -20.13 16.50
CA VAL A 195 -24.60 -19.03 15.64
C VAL A 195 -23.54 -18.69 14.61
N ASP A 196 -23.87 -18.84 13.32
CA ASP A 196 -23.03 -18.42 12.21
C ASP A 196 -23.22 -16.94 11.90
N MET A 197 -22.14 -16.18 11.89
CA MET A 197 -22.12 -14.76 11.55
C MET A 197 -21.25 -14.50 10.32
N THR A 198 -21.67 -13.58 9.47
CA THR A 198 -20.88 -13.11 8.34
C THR A 198 -19.88 -12.05 8.82
N VAL A 199 -18.60 -12.25 8.53
CA VAL A 199 -17.55 -11.27 8.82
C VAL A 199 -17.58 -10.17 7.77
N LYS A 200 -17.66 -8.92 8.23
CA LYS A 200 -17.77 -7.73 7.37
C LYS A 200 -16.46 -7.01 7.18
N ASN A 201 -15.77 -6.67 8.25
CA ASN A 201 -14.54 -5.90 8.15
C ASN A 201 -13.49 -6.45 9.10
N VAL A 202 -12.24 -6.24 8.74
CA VAL A 202 -11.12 -6.25 9.68
C VAL A 202 -10.84 -4.80 10.03
N LYS A 203 -11.08 -4.45 11.28
CA LYS A 203 -11.07 -3.08 11.78
C LYS A 203 -9.65 -2.53 11.95
N CYS A 204 -9.59 -1.22 12.12
CA CYS A 204 -8.34 -0.51 12.31
C CYS A 204 -7.47 -1.12 13.42
N TYR A 205 -6.17 -1.20 13.22
CA TYR A 205 -5.18 -1.71 14.18
C TYR A 205 -5.40 -3.15 14.67
N THR A 206 -6.24 -3.97 14.04
CA THR A 206 -6.58 -5.32 14.51
C THR A 206 -5.33 -6.17 14.79
N PHE A 207 -4.35 -6.16 13.89
CA PHE A 207 -3.10 -6.92 14.01
C PHE A 207 -1.87 -6.01 14.12
N TYR A 208 -2.06 -4.74 14.48
CA TYR A 208 -1.00 -3.75 14.56
C TYR A 208 0.21 -4.25 15.35
N ASP A 209 1.42 -4.12 14.76
CA ASP A 209 2.71 -4.46 15.38
C ASP A 209 2.80 -5.93 15.88
N ASN A 210 1.98 -6.83 15.31
CA ASN A 210 2.06 -8.25 15.61
C ASN A 210 3.14 -8.92 14.76
N THR A 211 4.34 -9.05 15.35
CA THR A 211 5.51 -9.64 14.68
C THR A 211 5.51 -11.16 14.66
N PHE A 212 4.57 -11.83 15.33
CA PHE A 212 4.42 -13.27 15.35
C PHE A 212 3.72 -13.81 14.10
N ILE A 213 2.81 -13.03 13.50
CA ILE A 213 2.08 -13.46 12.30
C ILE A 213 3.05 -13.74 11.15
N ARG A 214 2.93 -14.93 10.55
CA ARG A 214 3.65 -15.38 9.36
C ARG A 214 2.72 -15.47 8.15
N LYS A 215 1.48 -15.90 8.36
CA LYS A 215 0.50 -16.08 7.31
C LYS A 215 -0.85 -15.48 7.69
N ALA A 216 -1.48 -14.78 6.77
CA ALA A 216 -2.85 -14.29 6.91
C ALA A 216 -3.68 -14.71 5.69
N ASN A 217 -4.75 -15.46 5.95
CA ASN A 217 -5.77 -15.82 4.97
C ASN A 217 -7.04 -15.04 5.28
N LEU A 218 -7.39 -14.10 4.41
CA LEU A 218 -8.45 -13.13 4.63
C LEU A 218 -9.51 -13.29 3.55
N SER A 219 -10.60 -13.99 3.86
CA SER A 219 -11.68 -14.32 2.91
C SER A 219 -13.03 -13.67 3.28
N PHE A 220 -13.01 -12.63 4.08
CA PHE A 220 -14.21 -11.91 4.52
C PHE A 220 -14.78 -10.98 3.42
N ASN A 221 -15.97 -10.42 3.66
CA ASN A 221 -16.69 -9.58 2.70
C ASN A 221 -16.78 -8.12 3.18
N GLY A 222 -15.77 -7.31 2.82
CA GLY A 222 -15.77 -5.89 3.19
C GLY A 222 -14.38 -5.25 3.16
N ALA A 223 -14.13 -4.31 4.05
CA ALA A 223 -12.90 -3.53 4.09
C ALA A 223 -11.83 -4.14 4.99
N LEU A 224 -10.59 -4.10 4.53
CA LEU A 224 -9.42 -4.16 5.39
C LEU A 224 -9.09 -2.72 5.78
N GLU A 225 -9.37 -2.37 7.02
CA GLU A 225 -9.30 -0.98 7.48
C GLU A 225 -7.89 -0.50 7.83
N ASP A 226 -7.79 0.76 8.26
CA ASP A 226 -6.52 1.45 8.48
C ASP A 226 -5.62 0.72 9.49
N CYS A 227 -4.34 0.65 9.21
CA CYS A 227 -3.32 0.08 10.09
C CYS A 227 -3.57 -1.40 10.48
N ALA A 228 -4.47 -2.13 9.80
CA ALA A 228 -4.91 -3.46 10.23
C ALA A 228 -3.74 -4.45 10.43
N PHE A 229 -2.71 -4.42 9.57
CA PHE A 229 -1.47 -5.20 9.67
C PHE A 229 -0.22 -4.32 9.73
N GLN A 230 -0.36 -3.06 10.14
CA GLN A 230 0.80 -2.17 10.24
C GLN A 230 1.88 -2.78 11.13
N ASN A 231 3.14 -2.75 10.66
CA ASN A 231 4.31 -3.30 11.35
C ASN A 231 4.27 -4.81 11.63
N CYS A 232 3.44 -5.59 10.95
CA CYS A 232 3.53 -7.05 10.99
C CYS A 232 4.77 -7.52 10.23
N SER A 233 5.95 -7.18 10.74
CA SER A 233 7.24 -7.39 10.05
C SER A 233 7.58 -8.85 9.77
N GLY A 234 6.95 -9.79 10.51
CA GLY A 234 7.14 -11.23 10.34
C GLY A 234 6.29 -11.85 9.24
N ILE A 235 5.30 -11.14 8.68
CA ILE A 235 4.36 -11.72 7.73
C ILE A 235 5.02 -11.98 6.38
N THR A 236 4.92 -13.24 5.91
CA THR A 236 5.53 -13.69 4.65
C THR A 236 4.49 -14.03 3.59
N THR A 237 3.24 -14.26 3.99
CA THR A 237 2.17 -14.64 3.07
C THR A 237 0.87 -13.97 3.47
N VAL A 238 0.24 -13.29 2.52
CA VAL A 238 -1.12 -12.74 2.64
C VAL A 238 -1.93 -13.20 1.45
N SER A 239 -3.06 -13.85 1.74
CA SER A 239 -4.09 -14.19 0.75
C SER A 239 -5.31 -13.30 0.98
N LEU A 240 -5.63 -12.46 0.03
CA LEU A 240 -6.82 -11.61 0.03
C LEU A 240 -7.92 -12.28 -0.81
N GLY A 241 -9.10 -12.50 -0.22
CA GLY A 241 -10.24 -13.10 -0.90
C GLY A 241 -10.97 -12.13 -1.83
N GLU A 242 -11.69 -12.69 -2.80
CA GLU A 242 -12.38 -11.96 -3.89
C GLU A 242 -13.61 -11.14 -3.44
N LYS A 243 -13.79 -10.94 -2.13
CA LYS A 243 -14.87 -10.10 -1.57
C LYS A 243 -14.34 -8.92 -0.75
N ILE A 244 -13.03 -8.74 -0.70
CA ILE A 244 -12.41 -7.57 -0.07
C ILE A 244 -12.58 -6.39 -1.02
N THR A 245 -13.11 -5.28 -0.49
CA THR A 245 -13.49 -4.11 -1.30
C THR A 245 -12.52 -2.95 -1.22
N SER A 246 -11.73 -2.87 -0.15
CA SER A 246 -10.73 -1.81 0.01
C SER A 246 -9.58 -2.22 0.93
N ILE A 247 -8.43 -1.59 0.74
CA ILE A 247 -7.25 -1.69 1.59
C ILE A 247 -7.01 -0.30 2.19
N GLY A 248 -7.09 -0.20 3.51
CA GLY A 248 -7.04 1.05 4.27
C GLY A 248 -5.66 1.71 4.31
N GLU A 249 -5.62 2.89 4.91
CA GLU A 249 -4.40 3.65 5.14
C GLU A 249 -3.45 2.87 6.08
N TYR A 250 -2.14 2.81 5.75
CA TYR A 250 -1.13 2.02 6.50
C TYR A 250 -1.47 0.53 6.68
N ALA A 251 -2.42 -0.06 5.97
CA ALA A 251 -2.92 -1.40 6.25
C ALA A 251 -1.81 -2.48 6.31
N PHE A 252 -0.80 -2.41 5.46
CA PHE A 252 0.38 -3.27 5.45
C PHE A 252 1.71 -2.50 5.59
N PHE A 253 1.66 -1.27 6.13
CA PHE A 253 2.88 -0.49 6.35
C PHE A 253 3.90 -1.28 7.17
N GLY A 254 5.15 -1.34 6.72
CA GLY A 254 6.21 -2.02 7.47
C GLY A 254 6.11 -3.54 7.51
N CYS A 255 5.29 -4.18 6.66
CA CYS A 255 5.28 -5.63 6.46
C CYS A 255 6.55 -6.04 5.68
N SER A 256 7.70 -5.88 6.30
CA SER A 256 9.01 -5.95 5.64
C SER A 256 9.41 -7.33 5.11
N SER A 257 8.75 -8.39 5.54
CA SER A 257 8.98 -9.77 5.08
C SER A 257 7.99 -10.24 4.02
N LEU A 258 7.09 -9.39 3.51
CA LEU A 258 6.06 -9.74 2.53
C LEU A 258 6.61 -9.61 1.09
N PRO A 259 6.95 -10.72 0.39
CA PRO A 259 7.61 -10.65 -0.92
C PRO A 259 6.64 -10.40 -2.08
N THR A 260 5.40 -10.81 -1.93
CA THR A 260 4.35 -10.69 -2.95
C THR A 260 2.98 -10.58 -2.30
N ILE A 261 2.07 -9.86 -2.96
CA ILE A 261 0.64 -9.83 -2.60
C ILE A 261 -0.18 -9.76 -3.90
N VAL A 262 -1.29 -10.49 -3.92
CA VAL A 262 -2.28 -10.41 -5.00
C VAL A 262 -3.44 -9.57 -4.50
N ILE A 263 -3.70 -8.46 -5.18
CA ILE A 263 -4.85 -7.59 -4.89
C ILE A 263 -6.05 -8.12 -5.67
N PRO A 264 -7.18 -8.44 -5.01
CA PRO A 264 -8.38 -8.93 -5.68
C PRO A 264 -9.01 -7.92 -6.64
N GLN A 265 -9.72 -8.43 -7.64
CA GLN A 265 -10.43 -7.58 -8.63
C GLN A 265 -11.62 -6.79 -8.04
N THR A 266 -12.00 -7.07 -6.80
CA THR A 266 -13.05 -6.35 -6.07
C THR A 266 -12.56 -5.14 -5.29
N VAL A 267 -11.24 -4.99 -5.13
CA VAL A 267 -10.64 -3.85 -4.43
C VAL A 267 -10.76 -2.60 -5.29
N THR A 268 -11.43 -1.57 -4.75
CA THR A 268 -11.66 -0.30 -5.45
C THR A 268 -10.72 0.83 -5.00
N SER A 269 -10.08 0.69 -3.83
CA SER A 269 -9.16 1.71 -3.31
C SER A 269 -8.04 1.11 -2.47
N ILE A 270 -6.87 1.75 -2.55
CA ILE A 270 -5.68 1.49 -1.74
C ILE A 270 -5.35 2.80 -1.01
N GLY A 271 -5.29 2.76 0.33
CA GLY A 271 -5.08 3.93 1.18
C GLY A 271 -3.66 4.49 1.16
N ASN A 272 -3.48 5.63 1.85
CA ASN A 272 -2.17 6.25 2.01
C ASN A 272 -1.20 5.29 2.73
N CYS A 273 0.05 5.25 2.31
CA CYS A 273 1.09 4.42 2.90
C CYS A 273 0.73 2.92 3.04
N ALA A 274 -0.29 2.42 2.32
CA ALA A 274 -0.84 1.07 2.55
C ALA A 274 0.20 -0.05 2.48
N PHE A 275 1.21 0.06 1.61
CA PHE A 275 2.32 -0.88 1.45
C PHE A 275 3.70 -0.21 1.67
N SER A 276 3.72 1.01 2.23
CA SER A 276 4.98 1.70 2.48
C SER A 276 5.89 0.84 3.37
N ARG A 277 7.20 0.82 3.06
CA ARG A 277 8.21 0.01 3.74
C ARG A 277 7.99 -1.52 3.71
N CYS A 278 7.22 -2.04 2.75
CA CYS A 278 7.22 -3.47 2.42
C CYS A 278 8.51 -3.80 1.66
N SER A 279 9.64 -3.84 2.36
CA SER A 279 10.98 -3.83 1.77
C SER A 279 11.32 -5.07 0.94
N THR A 280 10.61 -6.18 1.09
CA THR A 280 10.78 -7.40 0.30
C THR A 280 9.79 -7.51 -0.86
N LEU A 281 8.78 -6.64 -0.95
CA LEU A 281 7.80 -6.64 -2.03
C LEU A 281 8.51 -6.39 -3.36
N SER A 282 8.45 -7.37 -4.28
CA SER A 282 9.22 -7.34 -5.53
C SER A 282 8.43 -6.94 -6.75
N LYS A 283 7.13 -7.16 -6.74
CA LYS A 283 6.21 -6.81 -7.82
C LYS A 283 4.81 -6.51 -7.30
N ILE A 284 4.10 -5.67 -8.01
CA ILE A 284 2.70 -5.36 -7.73
C ILE A 284 1.88 -5.29 -9.02
N VAL A 285 0.68 -5.84 -8.99
CA VAL A 285 -0.33 -5.69 -10.03
C VAL A 285 -1.49 -4.90 -9.43
N ILE A 286 -1.82 -3.78 -10.04
CA ILE A 286 -2.97 -2.94 -9.66
C ILE A 286 -4.15 -3.37 -10.53
N PRO A 287 -5.17 -4.02 -9.98
CA PRO A 287 -6.33 -4.50 -10.73
C PRO A 287 -7.13 -3.35 -11.36
N GLN A 288 -7.87 -3.67 -12.39
CA GLN A 288 -8.69 -2.69 -13.11
C GLN A 288 -9.75 -1.99 -12.23
N ALA A 289 -10.28 -2.66 -11.22
CA ALA A 289 -11.30 -2.09 -10.33
C ALA A 289 -10.76 -1.03 -9.37
N VAL A 290 -9.44 -0.97 -9.15
CA VAL A 290 -8.84 0.05 -8.27
C VAL A 290 -8.95 1.41 -8.95
N MET A 291 -9.68 2.34 -8.34
CA MET A 291 -9.90 3.70 -8.84
C MET A 291 -8.97 4.72 -8.19
N SER A 292 -8.41 4.41 -7.03
CA SER A 292 -7.51 5.32 -6.32
C SER A 292 -6.44 4.60 -5.52
N ILE A 293 -5.23 5.17 -5.53
CA ILE A 293 -4.10 4.79 -4.70
C ILE A 293 -3.67 6.03 -3.92
N GLY A 294 -3.57 5.91 -2.60
CA GLY A 294 -3.21 7.00 -1.71
C GLY A 294 -1.74 7.41 -1.78
N HIS A 295 -1.42 8.53 -1.14
CA HIS A 295 -0.05 9.06 -1.06
C HIS A 295 0.91 8.05 -0.42
N TYR A 296 2.12 7.96 -0.95
CA TYR A 296 3.20 7.11 -0.41
C TYR A 296 2.86 5.61 -0.32
N ALA A 297 1.83 5.15 -1.03
CA ALA A 297 1.33 3.78 -0.86
C ALA A 297 2.41 2.70 -1.04
N PHE A 298 3.46 2.95 -1.83
CA PHE A 298 4.56 2.02 -2.08
C PHE A 298 5.94 2.57 -1.69
N GLN A 299 5.99 3.72 -1.00
CA GLN A 299 7.27 4.32 -0.60
C GLN A 299 8.14 3.33 0.18
N GLY A 300 9.44 3.26 -0.15
CA GLY A 300 10.40 2.43 0.57
C GLY A 300 10.24 0.92 0.35
N CYS A 301 9.55 0.50 -0.73
CA CYS A 301 9.55 -0.88 -1.19
C CYS A 301 10.86 -1.17 -1.93
N THR A 302 11.95 -1.34 -1.19
CA THR A 302 13.34 -1.38 -1.71
C THR A 302 13.68 -2.59 -2.59
N LYS A 303 12.73 -3.50 -2.79
CA LYS A 303 12.84 -4.63 -3.75
C LYS A 303 11.83 -4.54 -4.89
N LEU A 304 10.98 -3.50 -4.94
CA LEU A 304 9.95 -3.36 -5.95
C LEU A 304 10.56 -2.95 -7.28
N THR A 305 10.63 -3.89 -8.22
CA THR A 305 11.18 -3.68 -9.56
C THR A 305 10.11 -3.61 -10.65
N ASN A 306 8.93 -4.19 -10.42
CA ASN A 306 7.89 -4.31 -11.44
C ASN A 306 6.55 -3.79 -10.95
N VAL A 307 5.99 -2.85 -11.67
CA VAL A 307 4.64 -2.30 -11.47
C VAL A 307 3.80 -2.57 -12.71
N ASN A 308 2.65 -3.19 -12.52
CA ASN A 308 1.68 -3.42 -13.59
C ASN A 308 0.34 -2.77 -13.20
N ILE A 309 -0.05 -1.73 -13.92
CA ILE A 309 -1.38 -1.13 -13.86
C ILE A 309 -2.21 -1.82 -14.94
N ALA A 310 -3.10 -2.73 -14.53
CA ALA A 310 -3.85 -3.57 -15.44
C ALA A 310 -4.74 -2.77 -16.40
N ASP A 311 -4.95 -3.32 -17.58
CA ASP A 311 -5.83 -2.75 -18.61
C ASP A 311 -7.25 -2.52 -18.07
N SER A 312 -7.85 -1.43 -18.50
CA SER A 312 -9.27 -1.16 -18.24
C SER A 312 -10.14 -1.81 -19.33
N HIS A 313 -11.22 -2.45 -18.92
CA HIS A 313 -12.23 -2.92 -19.89
C HIS A 313 -13.12 -1.78 -20.41
N ASN A 314 -13.18 -0.66 -19.68
CA ASN A 314 -13.92 0.54 -20.06
C ASN A 314 -12.95 1.66 -20.37
N ASP A 315 -13.02 2.21 -21.57
CA ASP A 315 -12.07 3.19 -22.11
C ASP A 315 -11.98 4.53 -21.33
N ASN A 316 -12.87 4.74 -20.36
CA ASN A 316 -12.97 6.00 -19.60
C ASN A 316 -12.62 5.88 -18.11
N THR A 317 -12.05 4.77 -17.63
CA THR A 317 -11.67 4.66 -16.23
C THR A 317 -10.26 5.17 -15.98
N THR A 318 -10.15 6.25 -15.22
CA THR A 318 -8.86 6.83 -14.81
C THR A 318 -8.50 6.36 -13.41
N LEU A 319 -7.27 5.90 -13.22
CA LEU A 319 -6.70 5.59 -11.92
C LEU A 319 -6.12 6.87 -11.30
N SER A 320 -6.67 7.29 -10.19
CA SER A 320 -6.13 8.41 -9.41
C SER A 320 -4.95 7.95 -8.56
N LEU A 321 -3.79 8.56 -8.75
CA LEU A 321 -2.57 8.29 -8.01
C LEU A 321 -2.29 9.44 -7.02
N GLY A 322 -2.18 9.11 -5.74
CA GLY A 322 -1.87 10.04 -4.67
C GLY A 322 -0.42 10.50 -4.75
N CYS A 323 -0.19 11.62 -5.42
CA CYS A 323 1.09 12.32 -5.39
C CYS A 323 0.90 13.60 -4.58
N ASN A 324 1.69 13.78 -3.53
CA ASN A 324 1.77 15.07 -2.85
C ASN A 324 3.11 15.74 -3.15
N GLY A 325 3.22 17.04 -2.89
CA GLY A 325 4.38 17.82 -3.26
C GLY A 325 5.71 17.45 -2.55
N SER A 326 5.79 16.35 -1.81
CA SER A 326 6.97 16.00 -1.01
C SER A 326 7.77 14.83 -1.58
N LEU A 327 7.14 13.76 -2.07
CA LEU A 327 7.80 12.57 -2.62
C LEU A 327 6.94 11.89 -3.68
N PRO A 328 7.56 11.19 -4.67
CA PRO A 328 6.84 10.34 -5.63
C PRO A 328 6.12 9.18 -4.94
N LEU A 329 5.09 8.65 -5.60
CA LEU A 329 4.34 7.46 -5.13
C LEU A 329 5.27 6.24 -4.91
N PHE A 330 6.25 6.06 -5.80
CA PHE A 330 7.25 4.99 -5.78
C PHE A 330 8.63 5.47 -5.30
N ALA A 331 8.67 6.43 -4.35
CA ALA A 331 9.92 6.86 -3.76
C ALA A 331 10.69 5.69 -3.14
N ASP A 332 12.00 5.64 -3.36
CA ASP A 332 12.89 4.57 -2.88
C ASP A 332 12.56 3.15 -3.42
N CYS A 333 11.79 3.06 -4.51
CA CYS A 333 11.54 1.82 -5.24
C CYS A 333 12.49 1.72 -6.44
N PRO A 334 13.34 0.68 -6.54
CA PRO A 334 14.25 0.51 -7.69
C PRO A 334 13.51 -0.10 -8.88
N LEU A 335 12.53 0.63 -9.43
CA LEU A 335 11.73 0.14 -10.55
C LEU A 335 12.61 -0.14 -11.77
N GLU A 336 12.35 -1.26 -12.43
CA GLU A 336 12.96 -1.62 -13.71
C GLU A 336 11.94 -1.62 -14.83
N GLU A 337 10.71 -2.06 -14.55
CA GLU A 337 9.65 -2.18 -15.55
C GLU A 337 8.33 -1.61 -15.03
N VAL A 338 7.69 -0.80 -15.85
CA VAL A 338 6.35 -0.24 -15.59
C VAL A 338 5.45 -0.51 -16.79
N TYR A 339 4.29 -1.08 -16.53
CA TYR A 339 3.21 -1.27 -17.49
C TYR A 339 2.01 -0.42 -17.10
N ILE A 340 1.53 0.43 -18.02
CA ILE A 340 0.39 1.34 -17.84
C ILE A 340 -0.69 0.93 -18.84
N GLY A 341 -1.72 0.23 -18.33
CA GLY A 341 -2.81 -0.34 -19.13
C GLY A 341 -4.06 0.54 -19.21
N ARG A 342 -4.07 1.71 -18.59
CA ARG A 342 -5.22 2.65 -18.58
C ARG A 342 -4.79 4.04 -18.16
N ASN A 343 -5.68 5.01 -18.39
CA ASN A 343 -5.45 6.40 -17.96
C ASN A 343 -5.09 6.50 -16.47
N ILE A 344 -4.04 7.23 -16.18
CA ILE A 344 -3.65 7.61 -14.83
C ILE A 344 -3.81 9.13 -14.64
N SER A 345 -4.16 9.54 -13.44
CA SER A 345 -4.21 10.96 -13.07
C SER A 345 -3.53 11.18 -11.74
N TYR A 346 -2.87 12.31 -11.60
CA TYR A 346 -2.26 12.75 -10.36
C TYR A 346 -2.21 14.28 -10.33
N SER A 347 -2.27 14.85 -9.13
CA SER A 347 -2.10 16.29 -8.98
C SER A 347 -0.68 16.62 -8.53
N THR A 348 -0.07 17.58 -9.19
CA THR A 348 1.20 18.14 -8.80
C THR A 348 0.93 19.47 -8.13
N SER A 349 1.27 19.63 -6.84
CA SER A 349 0.97 20.83 -6.06
C SER A 349 1.95 21.98 -6.23
N SER A 350 2.98 21.81 -7.05
CA SER A 350 4.03 22.82 -7.28
C SER A 350 4.54 22.78 -8.72
N SER A 351 5.26 23.83 -9.15
CA SER A 351 5.91 23.93 -10.47
C SER A 351 6.85 22.76 -10.80
N TYR A 352 7.18 21.92 -9.83
CA TYR A 352 8.01 20.72 -9.93
C TYR A 352 7.32 19.52 -9.29
N GLY A 353 5.99 19.43 -9.36
CA GLY A 353 5.24 18.38 -8.72
C GLY A 353 5.79 16.99 -9.03
N TYR A 354 5.94 16.18 -8.01
CA TYR A 354 6.47 14.82 -8.13
C TYR A 354 5.43 13.91 -8.76
N SER A 355 5.66 13.56 -10.04
CA SER A 355 4.91 12.50 -10.71
C SER A 355 5.17 11.15 -10.03
N PRO A 356 4.35 10.13 -10.29
CA PRO A 356 4.52 8.81 -9.66
C PRO A 356 5.93 8.22 -9.84
N PHE A 357 6.55 8.44 -11.01
CA PHE A 357 7.85 7.87 -11.41
C PHE A 357 9.00 8.88 -11.40
N TYR A 358 8.77 10.07 -10.87
CA TYR A 358 9.74 11.18 -10.85
C TYR A 358 11.10 10.74 -10.32
N ARG A 359 12.15 10.97 -11.14
CA ARG A 359 13.55 10.62 -10.84
C ARG A 359 13.77 9.17 -10.40
N ASN A 360 13.01 8.24 -10.93
CA ASN A 360 13.31 6.83 -10.75
C ASN A 360 14.49 6.44 -11.65
N THR A 361 15.70 6.50 -11.07
CA THR A 361 16.96 6.35 -11.82
C THR A 361 17.28 4.91 -12.22
N THR A 362 16.46 3.94 -11.84
CA THR A 362 16.64 2.52 -12.16
C THR A 362 15.65 2.01 -13.21
N LEU A 363 14.61 2.79 -13.52
CA LEU A 363 13.57 2.44 -14.49
C LEU A 363 14.17 2.30 -15.90
N LYS A 364 13.99 1.13 -16.52
CA LYS A 364 14.57 0.79 -17.83
C LYS A 364 13.53 0.70 -18.93
N THR A 365 12.34 0.20 -18.59
CA THR A 365 11.31 -0.11 -19.59
C THR A 365 9.95 0.40 -19.14
N VAL A 366 9.27 1.10 -20.02
CA VAL A 366 7.90 1.57 -19.85
C VAL A 366 7.06 1.09 -21.04
N THR A 367 5.91 0.50 -20.76
CA THR A 367 4.91 0.14 -21.75
C THR A 367 3.61 0.86 -21.43
N ILE A 368 3.15 1.70 -22.35
CA ILE A 368 1.89 2.44 -22.29
C ILE A 368 0.99 1.88 -23.38
N THR A 369 -0.23 1.48 -23.01
CA THR A 369 -1.15 0.84 -23.97
C THR A 369 -2.02 1.86 -24.70
N ASP A 370 -2.84 1.37 -25.65
CA ASP A 370 -3.81 2.19 -26.38
C ASP A 370 -4.93 2.78 -25.51
N LYS A 371 -4.98 2.40 -24.24
CA LYS A 371 -5.98 2.90 -23.28
C LYS A 371 -5.57 4.20 -22.59
N GLU A 372 -4.28 4.52 -22.60
CA GLU A 372 -3.77 5.81 -22.15
C GLU A 372 -3.93 6.84 -23.26
N THR A 373 -4.47 8.02 -22.93
CA THR A 373 -4.71 9.09 -23.91
C THR A 373 -3.71 10.23 -23.84
N GLU A 374 -3.02 10.36 -22.71
CA GLU A 374 -2.06 11.43 -22.45
C GLU A 374 -0.91 10.93 -21.58
N ILE A 375 0.32 11.18 -21.97
CA ILE A 375 1.47 11.10 -21.07
C ILE A 375 1.55 12.43 -20.34
N SER A 376 1.35 12.42 -19.04
CA SER A 376 1.17 13.65 -18.28
C SER A 376 2.48 14.42 -18.04
N THR A 377 2.35 15.68 -17.60
CA THR A 377 3.49 16.53 -17.25
C THR A 377 4.42 15.88 -16.24
N ASN A 378 5.74 15.89 -16.50
CA ASN A 378 6.80 15.31 -15.67
C ASN A 378 6.67 13.80 -15.39
N GLU A 379 5.89 13.03 -16.12
CA GLU A 379 5.55 11.66 -15.79
C GLU A 379 6.78 10.78 -15.57
N PHE A 380 7.77 10.85 -16.45
CA PHE A 380 9.04 10.13 -16.36
C PHE A 380 10.25 11.08 -16.22
N TYR A 381 10.02 12.27 -15.66
CA TYR A 381 11.09 13.24 -15.48
C TYR A 381 12.27 12.66 -14.69
N GLY A 382 13.48 12.75 -15.25
CA GLY A 382 14.70 12.32 -14.60
C GLY A 382 14.87 10.81 -14.44
N CYS A 383 14.15 9.99 -15.24
CA CYS A 383 14.35 8.54 -15.31
C CYS A 383 15.62 8.24 -16.13
N THR A 384 16.78 8.48 -15.53
CA THR A 384 18.07 8.47 -16.24
C THR A 384 18.48 7.14 -16.85
N SER A 385 17.95 6.02 -16.37
CA SER A 385 18.21 4.67 -16.93
C SER A 385 17.17 4.21 -17.93
N LEU A 386 16.15 5.02 -18.25
CA LEU A 386 15.08 4.64 -19.16
C LEU A 386 15.63 4.50 -20.59
N GLN A 387 15.48 3.29 -21.15
CA GLN A 387 15.99 2.92 -22.46
C GLN A 387 14.87 2.61 -23.45
N ASN A 388 13.82 1.91 -22.98
CA ASN A 388 12.77 1.39 -23.83
C ASN A 388 11.43 1.99 -23.42
N VAL A 389 10.80 2.72 -24.32
CA VAL A 389 9.45 3.26 -24.17
C VAL A 389 8.60 2.80 -25.34
N THR A 390 7.53 2.08 -25.04
CA THR A 390 6.50 1.70 -26.02
C THR A 390 5.23 2.48 -25.70
N ILE A 391 4.72 3.20 -26.69
CA ILE A 391 3.50 4.02 -26.58
C ILE A 391 2.47 3.48 -27.54
N GLY A 392 1.27 3.22 -27.03
CA GLY A 392 0.12 2.80 -27.81
C GLY A 392 -0.47 3.93 -28.67
N ASP A 393 -1.28 3.56 -29.64
CA ASP A 393 -1.92 4.50 -30.55
C ASP A 393 -3.00 5.38 -29.92
N GLY A 394 -3.45 5.07 -28.69
CA GLY A 394 -4.41 5.92 -27.94
C GLY A 394 -3.83 7.27 -27.51
N VAL A 395 -2.51 7.37 -27.34
CA VAL A 395 -1.87 8.59 -26.84
C VAL A 395 -1.94 9.69 -27.90
N THR A 396 -2.54 10.82 -27.52
CA THR A 396 -2.68 12.01 -28.35
C THR A 396 -1.75 13.15 -27.96
N THR A 397 -1.31 13.16 -26.70
CA THR A 397 -0.48 14.23 -26.13
C THR A 397 0.67 13.67 -25.29
N ILE A 398 1.85 14.22 -25.48
CA ILE A 398 3.01 14.05 -24.60
C ILE A 398 3.18 15.37 -23.85
N GLY A 399 3.05 15.32 -22.51
CA GLY A 399 3.02 16.49 -21.64
C GLY A 399 4.35 17.21 -21.49
N ASP A 400 4.33 18.37 -20.85
CA ASP A 400 5.52 19.17 -20.58
C ASP A 400 6.53 18.36 -19.75
N ARG A 401 7.80 18.32 -20.16
CA ARG A 401 8.90 17.59 -19.49
C ARG A 401 8.64 16.11 -19.23
N ALA A 402 7.75 15.47 -19.99
CA ALA A 402 7.33 14.09 -19.74
C ALA A 402 8.50 13.10 -19.68
N PHE A 403 9.53 13.27 -20.53
CA PHE A 403 10.75 12.46 -20.60
C PHE A 403 12.03 13.29 -20.36
N SER A 404 11.90 14.52 -19.85
CA SER A 404 13.07 15.37 -19.60
C SER A 404 14.04 14.69 -18.62
N GLY A 405 15.32 14.66 -18.96
CA GLY A 405 16.37 14.00 -18.17
C GLY A 405 16.44 12.48 -18.35
N CYS A 406 15.74 11.88 -19.33
CA CYS A 406 15.89 10.47 -19.68
C CYS A 406 17.15 10.25 -20.52
N SER A 407 18.31 10.46 -19.91
CA SER A 407 19.61 10.53 -20.60
C SER A 407 20.08 9.21 -21.23
N SER A 408 19.50 8.07 -20.89
CA SER A 408 19.76 6.76 -21.51
C SER A 408 18.76 6.38 -22.60
N LEU A 409 17.76 7.23 -22.91
CA LEU A 409 16.74 6.95 -23.90
C LEU A 409 17.35 7.11 -25.30
N ASP A 410 17.69 5.98 -25.92
CA ASP A 410 18.35 5.94 -27.22
C ASP A 410 17.37 5.76 -28.39
N TYR A 411 16.19 5.24 -28.11
CA TYR A 411 15.12 4.97 -29.06
C TYR A 411 13.77 5.40 -28.51
N PHE A 412 12.99 6.11 -29.34
CA PHE A 412 11.62 6.50 -29.02
C PHE A 412 10.72 6.34 -30.25
N ALA A 413 9.52 5.78 -30.03
CA ALA A 413 8.49 5.69 -31.06
C ALA A 413 7.17 6.22 -30.52
N CYS A 414 6.62 7.27 -31.11
CA CYS A 414 5.27 7.75 -30.80
C CYS A 414 4.23 7.17 -31.76
N GLY A 415 3.02 6.94 -31.21
CA GLY A 415 1.87 6.44 -31.96
C GLY A 415 1.38 7.38 -33.06
N SER A 416 0.49 6.86 -33.90
CA SER A 416 -0.04 7.59 -35.08
C SER A 416 -0.96 8.76 -34.71
N HIS A 417 -1.51 8.79 -33.50
CA HIS A 417 -2.47 9.82 -33.05
C HIS A 417 -1.84 10.92 -32.18
N VAL A 418 -0.54 10.90 -31.96
CA VAL A 418 0.13 11.98 -31.22
C VAL A 418 0.06 13.26 -32.05
N THR A 419 -0.58 14.29 -31.50
CA THR A 419 -0.75 15.61 -32.11
C THR A 419 0.02 16.73 -31.42
N ASN A 420 0.37 16.54 -30.16
CA ASN A 420 1.03 17.56 -29.35
C ASN A 420 2.21 16.98 -28.56
N ILE A 421 3.32 17.71 -28.52
CA ILE A 421 4.49 17.44 -27.68
C ILE A 421 4.76 18.70 -26.84
N GLY A 422 4.76 18.52 -25.53
CA GLY A 422 4.87 19.58 -24.52
C GLY A 422 6.23 20.27 -24.50
N GLN A 423 6.30 21.35 -23.72
CA GLN A 423 7.53 22.09 -23.50
C GLN A 423 8.60 21.20 -22.85
N GLU A 424 9.83 21.25 -23.37
CA GLU A 424 10.98 20.49 -22.84
C GLU A 424 10.71 18.97 -22.69
N ALA A 425 9.78 18.41 -23.47
CA ALA A 425 9.31 17.02 -23.29
C ALA A 425 10.45 15.99 -23.35
N PHE A 426 11.46 16.23 -24.20
CA PHE A 426 12.66 15.39 -24.37
C PHE A 426 13.96 16.14 -24.06
N SER A 427 13.89 17.20 -23.24
CA SER A 427 15.10 17.89 -22.81
C SER A 427 16.04 16.92 -22.07
N ASP A 428 17.35 17.06 -22.26
CA ASP A 428 18.38 16.16 -21.73
C ASP A 428 18.27 14.67 -22.16
N CYS A 429 17.52 14.33 -23.24
CA CYS A 429 17.54 13.00 -23.85
C CYS A 429 18.76 12.83 -24.77
N THR A 430 19.94 12.95 -24.21
CA THR A 430 21.21 13.08 -24.97
C THR A 430 21.66 11.81 -25.68
N ALA A 431 21.15 10.63 -25.29
CA ALA A 431 21.47 9.37 -25.93
C ALA A 431 20.63 9.07 -27.20
N MET A 432 19.62 9.89 -27.53
CA MET A 432 18.66 9.62 -28.57
C MET A 432 19.33 9.51 -29.95
N THR A 433 19.33 8.31 -30.51
CA THR A 433 19.85 8.02 -31.85
C THR A 433 18.76 7.80 -32.88
N LYS A 434 17.54 7.49 -32.44
CA LYS A 434 16.40 7.22 -33.29
C LYS A 434 15.09 7.71 -32.70
N PHE A 435 14.40 8.56 -33.46
CA PHE A 435 13.04 9.00 -33.14
C PHE A 435 12.09 8.56 -34.26
N ILE A 436 11.06 7.79 -33.92
CA ILE A 436 10.03 7.37 -34.86
C ILE A 436 8.73 8.10 -34.54
N SER A 437 8.17 8.78 -35.54
CA SER A 437 6.81 9.30 -35.46
C SER A 437 5.94 8.56 -36.49
N HIS A 438 4.89 7.89 -36.00
CA HIS A 438 3.89 7.28 -36.88
C HIS A 438 2.78 8.25 -37.29
N ALA A 439 2.79 9.48 -36.76
CA ALA A 439 1.82 10.51 -37.12
C ALA A 439 1.99 10.97 -38.56
N THR A 440 0.90 11.01 -39.33
CA THR A 440 0.91 11.47 -40.73
C THR A 440 1.02 12.99 -40.83
N VAL A 441 0.62 13.72 -39.80
CA VAL A 441 0.83 15.16 -39.65
C VAL A 441 1.83 15.35 -38.51
N PRO A 442 2.91 16.14 -38.68
CA PRO A 442 3.88 16.37 -37.62
C PRO A 442 3.21 16.88 -36.35
N PRO A 443 3.43 16.24 -35.16
CA PRO A 443 2.95 16.78 -33.89
C PRO A 443 3.44 18.21 -33.66
N VAL A 444 2.56 19.05 -33.10
CA VAL A 444 2.93 20.41 -32.72
C VAL A 444 3.84 20.35 -31.51
N CYS A 445 5.07 20.83 -31.65
CA CYS A 445 6.04 20.91 -30.57
C CYS A 445 5.93 22.27 -29.86
N ARG A 446 5.81 22.26 -28.52
CA ARG A 446 5.97 23.46 -27.71
C ARG A 446 7.45 23.85 -27.58
N SER A 447 7.72 24.97 -26.93
CA SER A 447 9.08 25.48 -26.76
C SER A 447 10.05 24.39 -26.28
N GLN A 448 11.19 24.23 -26.95
CA GLN A 448 12.30 23.35 -26.54
C GLN A 448 11.90 21.86 -26.40
N ALA A 449 10.81 21.42 -27.03
CA ALA A 449 10.32 20.05 -26.89
C ALA A 449 11.36 18.99 -27.31
N LEU A 450 12.17 19.27 -28.34
CA LEU A 450 13.15 18.38 -28.95
C LEU A 450 14.59 18.95 -28.92
N ASP A 451 14.88 19.99 -28.13
CA ASP A 451 16.13 20.78 -28.30
C ASP A 451 17.40 19.99 -27.99
N ASP A 452 17.41 19.17 -26.96
CA ASP A 452 18.61 18.43 -26.52
C ASP A 452 18.80 17.08 -27.23
N ILE A 453 17.91 16.74 -28.15
CA ILE A 453 18.13 15.62 -29.07
C ILE A 453 19.18 16.07 -30.09
N SER A 454 20.28 15.33 -30.21
CA SER A 454 21.32 15.63 -31.19
C SER A 454 20.81 15.36 -32.61
N LYS A 455 20.22 16.35 -33.25
CA LYS A 455 19.59 16.28 -34.57
C LYS A 455 20.57 15.95 -35.72
N TRP A 456 21.88 16.01 -35.43
CA TRP A 456 22.95 15.61 -36.35
C TRP A 456 23.25 14.10 -36.35
N ILE A 457 22.86 13.37 -35.30
CA ILE A 457 23.08 11.94 -35.15
C ILE A 457 21.76 11.18 -35.09
N CYS A 458 20.72 11.77 -34.55
CA CYS A 458 19.42 11.15 -34.39
C CYS A 458 18.72 11.03 -35.75
N THR A 459 18.35 9.81 -36.13
CA THR A 459 17.53 9.56 -37.32
C THR A 459 16.06 9.72 -36.98
N LEU A 460 15.39 10.63 -37.64
CA LEU A 460 13.94 10.79 -37.61
C LEU A 460 13.30 9.87 -38.63
N GLN A 461 12.46 8.93 -38.23
CA GLN A 461 11.67 8.10 -39.13
C GLN A 461 10.20 8.51 -39.09
N VAL A 462 9.62 8.75 -40.28
CA VAL A 462 8.24 9.22 -40.42
C VAL A 462 7.54 8.49 -41.56
N PRO A 463 6.20 8.51 -41.69
CA PRO A 463 5.50 7.93 -42.82
C PRO A 463 6.00 8.55 -44.12
N GLU A 464 6.18 7.74 -45.19
CA GLU A 464 6.78 8.15 -46.46
C GLU A 464 6.11 9.40 -47.03
N ASN A 465 4.80 9.43 -47.07
CA ASN A 465 4.02 10.55 -47.59
C ASN A 465 4.10 11.83 -46.74
N SER A 466 4.66 11.73 -45.53
CA SER A 466 4.74 12.83 -44.55
C SER A 466 6.13 13.48 -44.49
N ILE A 467 7.15 12.91 -45.14
CA ILE A 467 8.53 13.40 -45.07
C ILE A 467 8.62 14.91 -45.37
N ASN A 468 7.92 15.39 -46.39
CA ASN A 468 7.95 16.80 -46.76
C ASN A 468 7.27 17.70 -45.72
N LEU A 469 6.28 17.22 -44.99
CA LEU A 469 5.63 17.94 -43.92
C LEU A 469 6.58 18.10 -42.72
N TYR A 470 7.29 17.03 -42.32
CA TYR A 470 8.25 17.07 -41.21
C TYR A 470 9.45 17.96 -41.53
N LYS A 471 9.92 18.01 -42.80
CA LYS A 471 11.03 18.88 -43.22
C LYS A 471 10.75 20.38 -43.15
N VAL A 472 9.49 20.78 -42.97
CA VAL A 472 9.11 22.20 -42.81
C VAL A 472 8.50 22.52 -41.48
N ALA A 473 8.14 21.49 -40.68
CA ALA A 473 7.52 21.68 -39.38
C ALA A 473 8.55 22.15 -38.35
N ASP A 474 8.10 23.02 -37.43
CA ASP A 474 8.97 23.60 -36.42
C ASP A 474 9.55 22.54 -35.46
N GLN A 475 10.82 22.68 -35.11
CA GLN A 475 11.70 21.74 -34.40
C GLN A 475 11.96 20.41 -35.13
N TRP A 476 11.05 19.91 -36.00
CA TRP A 476 11.24 18.72 -36.82
C TRP A 476 12.15 18.98 -38.01
N LYS A 477 12.08 20.15 -38.62
CA LYS A 477 12.89 20.58 -39.78
C LYS A 477 14.39 20.53 -39.51
N ASP A 478 14.79 20.52 -38.25
CA ASP A 478 16.19 20.60 -37.83
C ASP A 478 16.90 19.23 -37.82
N PHE A 479 16.14 18.11 -37.97
CA PHE A 479 16.73 16.77 -38.10
C PHE A 479 17.45 16.61 -39.45
N PHE A 480 18.74 16.23 -39.37
CA PHE A 480 19.57 16.04 -40.56
C PHE A 480 19.21 14.78 -41.35
N PHE A 481 18.96 13.67 -40.64
CA PHE A 481 18.56 12.40 -41.24
C PHE A 481 17.05 12.19 -41.04
N VAL A 482 16.30 12.23 -42.15
CA VAL A 482 14.85 11.96 -42.19
C VAL A 482 14.59 10.83 -43.17
N GLU A 483 14.08 9.72 -42.65
CA GLU A 483 13.83 8.49 -43.39
C GLU A 483 12.35 8.09 -43.37
N SER A 484 11.94 7.23 -44.29
CA SER A 484 10.63 6.61 -44.30
C SER A 484 10.59 5.45 -43.28
N THR A 485 9.48 5.30 -42.55
CA THR A 485 9.21 4.10 -41.72
C THR A 485 9.00 2.84 -42.55
N GLY A 486 8.93 2.93 -43.91
CA GLY A 486 8.65 1.82 -44.80
C GLY A 486 7.20 1.32 -44.75
N ILE A 487 6.31 2.00 -44.02
CA ILE A 487 4.87 1.71 -43.98
C ILE A 487 4.25 2.49 -45.15
N ASN A 488 4.26 1.91 -46.37
CA ASN A 488 3.38 2.37 -47.44
C ASN A 488 1.95 2.19 -46.93
N ASN A 489 1.14 3.26 -46.93
CA ASN A 489 -0.31 3.14 -46.82
C ASN A 489 -0.78 2.17 -47.92
N LEU A 490 -0.98 0.90 -47.56
CA LEU A 490 -1.73 -0.02 -48.37
C LEU A 490 -3.19 0.46 -48.33
N GLU A 491 -3.54 1.37 -49.26
CA GLU A 491 -4.89 1.43 -49.81
C GLU A 491 -5.16 0.04 -50.36
N ASN A 492 -5.73 -0.80 -49.52
CA ASN A 492 -6.68 -1.88 -49.81
C ASN A 492 -6.71 -2.89 -48.68
N GLY A 493 -7.61 -2.67 -47.78
CA GLY A 493 -8.43 -3.69 -47.11
C GLY A 493 -7.78 -4.95 -46.51
N LYS A 494 -6.63 -4.88 -45.86
CA LYS A 494 -6.23 -5.86 -44.83
C LYS A 494 -5.48 -5.13 -43.75
N LYS A 495 -6.16 -4.90 -42.61
CA LYS A 495 -5.49 -4.65 -41.34
C LYS A 495 -4.57 -5.84 -41.06
N GLU A 496 -3.29 -5.74 -41.43
CA GLU A 496 -2.28 -6.41 -40.64
C GLU A 496 -2.14 -5.61 -39.36
N VAL A 497 -2.92 -6.00 -38.35
CA VAL A 497 -2.65 -5.69 -36.96
C VAL A 497 -1.19 -6.07 -36.77
N LEU A 498 -0.31 -5.11 -36.51
CA LEU A 498 0.94 -5.39 -35.81
C LEU A 498 0.54 -5.93 -34.45
N GLU A 499 0.13 -7.22 -34.40
CA GLU A 499 0.20 -7.98 -33.20
C GLU A 499 1.64 -7.78 -32.70
N VAL A 500 1.80 -7.22 -31.51
CA VAL A 500 3.04 -7.33 -30.75
C VAL A 500 3.26 -8.83 -30.61
N VAL A 501 4.01 -9.38 -31.56
CA VAL A 501 4.30 -10.81 -31.59
C VAL A 501 5.19 -11.04 -30.38
N LYS A 502 4.59 -11.54 -29.31
CA LYS A 502 5.32 -11.98 -28.13
C LYS A 502 6.26 -13.09 -28.60
N ASN A 503 7.51 -12.73 -28.88
CA ASN A 503 8.56 -13.67 -29.20
C ASN A 503 9.05 -14.29 -27.88
N TYR A 504 9.25 -15.60 -27.88
CA TYR A 504 9.73 -16.30 -26.69
C TYR A 504 11.00 -17.06 -27.03
N ASN A 505 11.93 -17.18 -26.08
CA ASN A 505 13.04 -18.11 -26.20
C ASN A 505 12.55 -19.56 -25.95
N LEU A 506 13.43 -20.54 -26.12
CA LEU A 506 13.11 -21.95 -25.90
C LEU A 506 12.75 -22.29 -24.45
N LYS A 507 12.96 -21.37 -23.49
CA LYS A 507 12.58 -21.49 -22.07
C LYS A 507 11.23 -20.82 -21.78
N GLY A 508 10.53 -20.30 -22.80
CA GLY A 508 9.23 -19.63 -22.63
C GLY A 508 9.29 -18.19 -22.10
N GLN A 509 10.48 -17.57 -22.10
CA GLN A 509 10.66 -16.19 -21.65
C GLN A 509 10.41 -15.24 -22.83
N PRO A 510 9.66 -14.12 -22.64
CA PRO A 510 9.40 -13.16 -23.70
C PRO A 510 10.71 -12.49 -24.17
N LEU A 511 10.84 -12.30 -25.46
CA LEU A 511 11.96 -11.61 -26.09
C LEU A 511 11.46 -10.31 -26.71
N VAL A 512 12.16 -9.22 -26.44
CA VAL A 512 11.92 -7.92 -27.08
C VAL A 512 12.37 -7.96 -28.56
N HIS A 513 13.43 -8.72 -28.85
CA HIS A 513 13.94 -8.94 -30.22
C HIS A 513 14.38 -10.40 -30.41
N PRO A 514 14.24 -10.96 -31.63
CA PRO A 514 14.79 -12.28 -31.93
C PRO A 514 16.33 -12.26 -31.84
N HIS A 515 16.89 -13.16 -31.04
CA HIS A 515 18.34 -13.36 -30.97
C HIS A 515 18.80 -14.35 -32.06
N LYS A 516 20.09 -14.28 -32.44
CA LYS A 516 20.70 -15.35 -33.25
C LYS A 516 20.44 -16.70 -32.58
N GLY A 517 19.95 -17.66 -33.33
CA GLY A 517 19.59 -18.99 -32.86
C GLY A 517 18.10 -19.31 -33.06
N VAL A 518 17.62 -20.33 -32.37
CA VAL A 518 16.24 -20.78 -32.49
C VAL A 518 15.32 -19.95 -31.60
N ASN A 519 14.36 -19.28 -32.17
CA ASN A 519 13.33 -18.47 -31.51
C ASN A 519 11.94 -19.03 -31.80
N ILE A 520 10.96 -18.74 -30.94
CA ILE A 520 9.55 -19.03 -31.18
C ILE A 520 8.88 -17.74 -31.60
N ILE A 521 8.55 -17.62 -32.88
CA ILE A 521 7.91 -16.43 -33.46
C ILE A 521 6.55 -16.87 -34.02
N LYS A 522 5.46 -16.22 -33.63
CA LYS A 522 4.08 -16.59 -33.97
C LYS A 522 3.79 -18.09 -33.72
N GLY A 523 4.29 -18.63 -32.59
CA GLY A 523 4.13 -20.04 -32.23
C GLY A 523 4.94 -21.05 -33.05
N LYS A 524 5.80 -20.60 -33.99
CA LYS A 524 6.67 -21.46 -34.81
C LYS A 524 8.14 -21.29 -34.38
N LYS A 525 8.89 -22.41 -34.39
CA LYS A 525 10.34 -22.38 -34.21
C LYS A 525 11.01 -21.82 -35.47
N ILE A 526 11.73 -20.72 -35.35
CA ILE A 526 12.45 -20.07 -36.44
C ILE A 526 13.91 -19.92 -36.04
N LEU A 527 14.81 -20.28 -36.98
CA LEU A 527 16.25 -20.05 -36.82
C LEU A 527 16.58 -18.67 -37.36
N VAL A 528 16.98 -17.74 -36.49
CA VAL A 528 17.51 -16.44 -36.85
C VAL A 528 19.02 -16.57 -37.02
N LYS A 529 19.52 -16.37 -38.25
CA LYS A 529 20.93 -16.47 -38.65
C LYS A 529 21.73 -15.23 -38.29
#